data_33cac55560600eec3a44f00d665878bd
#
_entry.id   33cac55560600eec3a44f00d665878bd
#
_cell.length_a   1.000
_cell.length_b   1.000
_cell.length_c   1.000
_cell.angle_alpha   90.00
_cell.angle_beta   90.00
_cell.angle_gamma   90.00
#
_symmetry.space_group_name_H-M   'P 1'
#
loop_
_entity.id
_entity.type
_entity.pdbx_description
1 polymer ?
#
loop_
_entity_poly.entity_id
_entity_poly.type
_entity_poly.pdbx_seq_one_letter_code
_entity_poly.pdbx_strand_id
1 'polypeptide(L)'
;DRFGYKRAFTYNLEESQHRRVKAAYETQFGSSSPTILDPMAGGGSIPLEALRAGARVVAAEYNPVACVILKATLEYPTKFGLSLAKEIEKWGEWINDNARSYLYEFYPRNKNEHVLAYIWARTVRCPSCNLIVPLSPNWWLSRQKSKKERIAVRLKVPHRGRGDEATFEIIDAAKHPSFDPNEGTIAKGKASCPRCSNTIRDDYIKTEAQQGRMDHQLYALFIKRKTGAKKWEKTFRLPTKEELEAYEKAVLLVEQGDFQGAELIPREQRYKGPADRSVVYGVTHWNKAFNARQLLTHTIYLHYILHAKRQILKEYGGRDGDRGKAIITYLLFILDKCLAHDALLTRFAPDRYKVVNVFDRHDFGFSWSYGEMPIPDLGFEWAVEQVVDAYKGLCGLLQGVDASNVQVCLGSSTDLSY
;
A
#
# COMPACT_ATOMS: atom_id res chain seq x y z
N ASP A 1 -13.21 5.73 23.44
CA ASP A 1 -14.06 5.22 22.35
C ASP A 1 -15.01 6.33 21.88
N ARG A 2 -15.00 6.68 20.58
CA ARG A 2 -15.78 7.82 20.03
C ARG A 2 -17.29 7.67 20.21
N PHE A 3 -17.76 6.43 20.40
CA PHE A 3 -19.18 6.10 20.49
C PHE A 3 -19.60 5.53 21.84
N GLY A 4 -18.69 5.48 22.84
CA GLY A 4 -19.00 4.97 24.18
C GLY A 4 -19.21 3.46 24.29
N TYR A 5 -18.99 2.71 23.22
CA TYR A 5 -19.06 1.24 23.21
C TYR A 5 -17.91 0.63 22.40
N LYS A 6 -17.53 -0.60 22.74
CA LYS A 6 -16.48 -1.34 22.03
C LYS A 6 -16.93 -1.70 20.60
N ARG A 7 -15.98 -1.72 19.66
CA ARG A 7 -16.25 -2.24 18.30
C ARG A 7 -16.58 -3.72 18.35
N ALA A 8 -17.48 -4.21 17.50
CA ALA A 8 -17.96 -5.58 17.49
C ALA A 8 -16.82 -6.62 17.51
N PHE A 9 -15.79 -6.46 16.69
CA PHE A 9 -14.65 -7.38 16.61
C PHE A 9 -13.69 -7.29 17.83
N THR A 10 -13.84 -6.32 18.73
CA THR A 10 -13.10 -6.25 20.00
C THR A 10 -13.95 -6.74 21.18
N TYR A 11 -15.18 -7.17 20.93
CA TYR A 11 -16.11 -7.63 21.91
C TYR A 11 -16.34 -9.13 21.75
N ASN A 12 -16.00 -9.92 22.74
CA ASN A 12 -16.37 -11.34 22.79
C ASN A 12 -17.65 -11.50 23.60
N LEU A 13 -18.57 -12.32 23.11
CA LEU A 13 -19.75 -12.69 23.85
C LEU A 13 -19.33 -13.42 25.14
N GLU A 14 -19.89 -13.02 26.26
CA GLU A 14 -19.74 -13.76 27.50
C GLU A 14 -20.52 -15.10 27.45
N GLU A 15 -20.15 -16.06 28.27
CA GLU A 15 -20.79 -17.38 28.29
C GLU A 15 -22.30 -17.28 28.52
N SER A 16 -22.73 -16.33 29.37
CA SER A 16 -24.15 -16.05 29.62
C SER A 16 -24.88 -15.56 28.37
N GLN A 17 -24.22 -14.74 27.54
CA GLN A 17 -24.77 -14.24 26.29
C GLN A 17 -24.81 -15.35 25.24
N HIS A 18 -23.76 -16.18 25.13
CA HIS A 18 -23.78 -17.38 24.27
C HIS A 18 -24.93 -18.32 24.59
N ARG A 19 -25.18 -18.58 25.88
CA ARG A 19 -26.33 -19.42 26.31
C ARG A 19 -27.67 -18.79 25.89
N ARG A 20 -27.82 -17.50 26.05
CA ARG A 20 -29.04 -16.79 25.62
C ARG A 20 -29.25 -16.86 24.12
N VAL A 21 -28.19 -16.67 23.31
CA VAL A 21 -28.26 -16.79 21.85
C VAL A 21 -28.66 -18.21 21.45
N LYS A 22 -28.01 -19.23 22.02
CA LYS A 22 -28.36 -20.63 21.74
C LYS A 22 -29.82 -20.96 22.10
N ALA A 23 -30.30 -20.50 23.25
CA ALA A 23 -31.69 -20.71 23.66
C ALA A 23 -32.68 -19.98 22.69
N ALA A 24 -32.33 -18.78 22.20
CA ALA A 24 -33.12 -18.08 21.20
C ALA A 24 -33.12 -18.84 19.86
N TYR A 25 -32.00 -19.41 19.44
CA TYR A 25 -31.90 -20.24 18.23
C TYR A 25 -32.77 -21.49 18.35
N GLU A 26 -32.70 -22.20 19.51
CA GLU A 26 -33.50 -23.38 19.78
C GLU A 26 -35.02 -23.08 19.71
N THR A 27 -35.42 -21.97 20.34
CA THR A 27 -36.83 -21.53 20.36
C THR A 27 -37.32 -21.15 18.97
N GLN A 28 -36.51 -20.44 18.18
CA GLN A 28 -36.92 -19.88 16.90
C GLN A 28 -36.78 -20.89 15.75
N PHE A 29 -35.74 -21.72 15.76
CA PHE A 29 -35.34 -22.57 14.64
C PHE A 29 -35.32 -24.07 14.97
N GLY A 30 -35.61 -24.45 16.18
CA GLY A 30 -35.53 -25.87 16.64
C GLY A 30 -34.10 -26.43 16.62
N SER A 31 -33.09 -25.59 16.66
CA SER A 31 -31.67 -25.96 16.64
C SER A 31 -30.82 -24.94 17.39
N SER A 32 -29.91 -25.40 18.24
CA SER A 32 -28.93 -24.52 18.92
C SER A 32 -27.83 -23.96 17.99
N SER A 33 -27.74 -24.46 16.75
CA SER A 33 -26.77 -24.03 15.74
C SER A 33 -27.44 -24.01 14.36
N PRO A 34 -28.30 -23.02 14.08
CA PRO A 34 -28.96 -22.90 12.78
C PRO A 34 -27.96 -22.58 11.69
N THR A 35 -28.30 -22.87 10.44
CA THR A 35 -27.52 -22.45 9.28
C THR A 35 -27.96 -21.08 8.81
N ILE A 36 -27.02 -20.16 8.70
CA ILE A 36 -27.23 -18.81 8.17
C ILE A 36 -26.60 -18.74 6.79
N LEU A 37 -27.42 -18.39 5.79
CA LEU A 37 -26.98 -18.11 4.43
C LEU A 37 -26.82 -16.60 4.26
N ASP A 38 -25.63 -16.14 3.87
CA ASP A 38 -25.39 -14.80 3.39
C ASP A 38 -25.03 -14.86 1.88
N PRO A 39 -26.00 -14.58 0.97
CA PRO A 39 -25.80 -14.74 -0.47
C PRO A 39 -25.06 -13.57 -1.13
N MET A 40 -24.70 -12.53 -0.38
CA MET A 40 -23.96 -11.35 -0.83
C MET A 40 -22.96 -10.91 0.25
N ALA A 41 -22.13 -11.86 0.68
CA ALA A 41 -21.35 -11.77 1.91
C ALA A 41 -20.24 -10.69 1.89
N GLY A 42 -19.82 -10.22 0.73
CA GLY A 42 -18.79 -9.17 0.60
C GLY A 42 -17.53 -9.48 1.38
N GLY A 43 -17.20 -8.66 2.37
CA GLY A 43 -16.04 -8.84 3.26
C GLY A 43 -16.26 -9.81 4.42
N GLY A 44 -17.46 -10.40 4.59
CA GLY A 44 -17.73 -11.46 5.55
C GLY A 44 -18.09 -11.00 6.97
N SER A 45 -18.51 -9.75 7.18
CA SER A 45 -18.84 -9.25 8.52
C SER A 45 -20.00 -10.00 9.18
N ILE A 46 -21.08 -10.24 8.45
CA ILE A 46 -22.25 -11.00 8.93
C ILE A 46 -21.90 -12.46 9.18
N PRO A 47 -21.27 -13.18 8.21
CA PRO A 47 -20.79 -14.53 8.42
C PRO A 47 -19.87 -14.69 9.64
N LEU A 48 -18.90 -13.78 9.83
CA LEU A 48 -17.99 -13.81 10.98
C LEU A 48 -18.74 -13.72 12.30
N GLU A 49 -19.65 -12.76 12.46
CA GLU A 49 -20.42 -12.59 13.70
C GLU A 49 -21.41 -13.75 13.93
N ALA A 50 -21.99 -14.30 12.86
CA ALA A 50 -22.85 -15.48 12.96
C ALA A 50 -22.08 -16.71 13.49
N LEU A 51 -20.86 -16.97 12.99
CA LEU A 51 -19.98 -18.03 13.51
C LEU A 51 -19.62 -17.82 14.97
N ARG A 52 -19.27 -16.58 15.35
CA ARG A 52 -18.98 -16.21 16.74
C ARG A 52 -20.19 -16.38 17.66
N ALA A 53 -21.39 -16.24 17.13
CA ALA A 53 -22.65 -16.49 17.85
C ALA A 53 -23.03 -17.99 17.90
N GLY A 54 -22.25 -18.89 17.27
CA GLY A 54 -22.45 -20.33 17.30
C GLY A 54 -23.34 -20.90 16.19
N ALA A 55 -23.65 -20.12 15.15
CA ALA A 55 -24.35 -20.60 13.95
C ALA A 55 -23.41 -21.33 12.98
N ARG A 56 -23.96 -22.13 12.09
CA ARG A 56 -23.32 -22.57 10.85
C ARG A 56 -23.53 -21.51 9.78
N VAL A 57 -22.55 -21.37 8.86
CA VAL A 57 -22.59 -20.30 7.86
C VAL A 57 -22.29 -20.84 6.46
N VAL A 58 -23.13 -20.43 5.52
CA VAL A 58 -22.85 -20.49 4.09
C VAL A 58 -22.71 -19.05 3.60
N ALA A 59 -21.50 -18.66 3.24
CA ALA A 59 -21.18 -17.34 2.72
C ALA A 59 -20.97 -17.44 1.21
N ALA A 60 -21.88 -16.87 0.43
CA ALA A 60 -21.80 -16.86 -1.02
C ALA A 60 -21.51 -15.45 -1.54
N GLU A 61 -20.71 -15.37 -2.61
CA GLU A 61 -20.34 -14.11 -3.23
C GLU A 61 -20.07 -14.31 -4.72
N TYR A 62 -20.52 -13.38 -5.54
CA TYR A 62 -20.30 -13.41 -6.99
C TYR A 62 -18.90 -12.92 -7.38
N ASN A 63 -18.32 -12.00 -6.60
CA ASN A 63 -16.99 -11.47 -6.83
C ASN A 63 -15.92 -12.48 -6.37
N PRO A 64 -15.06 -13.03 -7.27
CA PRO A 64 -14.04 -14.00 -6.89
C PRO A 64 -13.01 -13.44 -5.91
N VAL A 65 -12.71 -12.14 -5.93
CA VAL A 65 -11.80 -11.50 -4.96
C VAL A 65 -12.42 -11.54 -3.57
N ALA A 66 -13.72 -11.23 -3.44
CA ALA A 66 -14.42 -11.31 -2.18
C ALA A 66 -14.48 -12.76 -1.65
N CYS A 67 -14.63 -13.77 -2.53
CA CYS A 67 -14.54 -15.18 -2.14
C CYS A 67 -13.17 -15.55 -1.55
N VAL A 68 -12.08 -15.04 -2.11
CA VAL A 68 -10.73 -15.25 -1.56
C VAL A 68 -10.61 -14.60 -0.17
N ILE A 69 -11.17 -13.39 0.01
CA ILE A 69 -11.21 -12.71 1.30
C ILE A 69 -12.04 -13.52 2.31
N LEU A 70 -13.22 -14.02 1.93
CA LEU A 70 -14.06 -14.86 2.78
C LEU A 70 -13.35 -16.14 3.22
N LYS A 71 -12.64 -16.82 2.31
CA LYS A 71 -11.84 -17.99 2.67
C LYS A 71 -10.74 -17.64 3.68
N ALA A 72 -10.05 -16.54 3.46
CA ALA A 72 -9.00 -16.08 4.35
C ALA A 72 -9.52 -15.59 5.71
N THR A 73 -10.73 -15.05 5.78
CA THR A 73 -11.29 -14.55 7.04
C THR A 73 -12.08 -15.58 7.83
N LEU A 74 -12.65 -16.60 7.17
CA LEU A 74 -13.56 -17.55 7.77
C LEU A 74 -13.02 -18.99 7.73
N GLU A 75 -12.72 -19.52 6.51
CA GLU A 75 -12.36 -20.95 6.37
C GLU A 75 -10.94 -21.27 6.86
N TYR A 76 -9.93 -20.48 6.45
CA TYR A 76 -8.55 -20.81 6.79
C TYR A 76 -8.23 -20.69 8.29
N PRO A 77 -8.71 -19.66 9.03
CA PRO A 77 -8.53 -19.59 10.47
C PRO A 77 -9.18 -20.74 11.24
N THR A 78 -10.40 -21.16 10.85
CA THR A 78 -11.10 -22.30 11.47
C THR A 78 -10.44 -23.63 11.13
N LYS A 79 -9.93 -23.79 9.90
CA LYS A 79 -9.37 -25.05 9.40
C LYS A 79 -7.94 -25.31 9.87
N PHE A 80 -7.10 -24.27 9.96
CA PHE A 80 -5.67 -24.41 10.20
C PHE A 80 -5.20 -23.83 11.54
N GLY A 81 -5.99 -22.95 12.17
CA GLY A 81 -5.64 -22.33 13.44
C GLY A 81 -4.30 -21.61 13.42
N LEU A 82 -3.71 -21.41 14.59
CA LEU A 82 -2.45 -20.66 14.76
C LEU A 82 -1.22 -21.30 14.10
N SER A 83 -1.30 -22.59 13.70
CA SER A 83 -0.16 -23.25 13.05
C SER A 83 0.19 -22.63 11.69
N LEU A 84 -0.80 -22.15 10.94
CA LEU A 84 -0.59 -21.52 9.64
C LEU A 84 0.19 -20.19 9.75
N ALA A 85 0.04 -19.46 10.85
CA ALA A 85 0.78 -18.20 11.08
C ALA A 85 2.29 -18.37 10.96
N LYS A 86 2.84 -19.46 11.56
CA LYS A 86 4.28 -19.76 11.51
C LYS A 86 4.77 -20.05 10.09
N GLU A 87 3.91 -20.66 9.27
CA GLU A 87 4.25 -20.98 7.87
C GLU A 87 4.20 -19.72 7.00
N ILE A 88 3.25 -18.83 7.25
CA ILE A 88 3.19 -17.51 6.58
C ILE A 88 4.44 -16.69 6.93
N GLU A 89 4.85 -16.66 8.21
CA GLU A 89 6.09 -16.01 8.68
C GLU A 89 7.31 -16.61 7.98
N LYS A 90 7.50 -17.94 8.05
CA LYS A 90 8.62 -18.67 7.42
C LYS A 90 8.77 -18.32 5.93
N TRP A 91 7.67 -18.41 5.18
CA TRP A 91 7.71 -18.14 3.75
C TRP A 91 7.83 -16.65 3.43
N GLY A 92 7.24 -15.78 4.26
CA GLY A 92 7.42 -14.34 4.17
C GLY A 92 8.88 -13.92 4.35
N GLU A 93 9.57 -14.45 5.37
CA GLU A 93 11.00 -14.24 5.60
C GLU A 93 11.84 -14.74 4.41
N TRP A 94 11.59 -15.96 3.93
CA TRP A 94 12.31 -16.51 2.79
C TRP A 94 12.17 -15.63 1.53
N ILE A 95 10.96 -15.15 1.23
CA ILE A 95 10.70 -14.26 0.10
C ILE A 95 11.44 -12.94 0.30
N ASN A 96 11.38 -12.37 1.51
CA ASN A 96 12.03 -11.10 1.81
C ASN A 96 13.55 -11.16 1.64
N ASP A 97 14.18 -12.21 2.15
CA ASP A 97 15.64 -12.37 2.07
C ASP A 97 16.13 -12.49 0.62
N ASN A 98 15.41 -13.25 -0.21
CA ASN A 98 15.76 -13.41 -1.62
C ASN A 98 15.53 -12.12 -2.41
N ALA A 99 14.37 -11.47 -2.25
CA ALA A 99 14.05 -10.22 -2.93
C ALA A 99 14.97 -9.07 -2.50
N ARG A 100 15.27 -8.96 -1.21
CA ARG A 100 16.20 -7.97 -0.65
C ARG A 100 17.58 -8.08 -1.26
N SER A 101 18.12 -9.29 -1.37
CA SER A 101 19.47 -9.52 -1.93
C SER A 101 19.59 -8.98 -3.34
N TYR A 102 18.54 -9.10 -4.14
CA TYR A 102 18.49 -8.55 -5.48
C TYR A 102 18.31 -7.02 -5.49
N LEU A 103 17.44 -6.49 -4.61
CA LEU A 103 16.98 -5.10 -4.65
C LEU A 103 17.94 -4.11 -3.98
N TYR A 104 18.92 -4.56 -3.20
CA TYR A 104 19.79 -3.66 -2.43
C TYR A 104 20.62 -2.68 -3.27
N GLU A 105 20.92 -3.00 -4.50
CA GLU A 105 21.61 -2.06 -5.38
C GLU A 105 20.77 -0.83 -5.78
N PHE A 106 19.43 -0.93 -5.65
CA PHE A 106 18.48 0.14 -5.94
C PHE A 106 18.03 0.92 -4.70
N TYR A 107 18.45 0.47 -3.50
CA TYR A 107 18.17 1.08 -2.21
C TYR A 107 19.46 1.24 -1.39
N PRO A 108 20.30 2.25 -1.69
CA PRO A 108 21.57 2.48 -0.99
C PRO A 108 21.37 2.61 0.52
N ARG A 109 22.27 2.00 1.29
CA ARG A 109 22.17 1.87 2.74
C ARG A 109 23.27 2.60 3.47
N ASN A 110 22.92 3.16 4.63
CA ASN A 110 23.88 3.76 5.55
C ASN A 110 23.72 3.12 6.95
N LYS A 111 24.82 2.67 7.55
CA LYS A 111 24.81 2.04 8.89
C LYS A 111 24.23 2.92 10.01
N ASN A 112 24.29 4.24 9.84
CA ASN A 112 23.82 5.21 10.83
C ASN A 112 22.47 5.85 10.46
N GLU A 113 21.81 5.32 9.43
CA GLU A 113 20.58 5.92 8.91
C GLU A 113 19.67 4.85 8.27
N HIS A 114 18.38 4.98 8.52
CA HIS A 114 17.35 4.21 7.82
C HIS A 114 16.43 5.17 7.08
N VAL A 115 16.26 4.95 5.80
CA VAL A 115 15.25 5.66 5.01
C VAL A 115 13.87 5.12 5.39
N LEU A 116 12.95 6.01 5.71
CA LEU A 116 11.56 5.67 6.06
C LEU A 116 10.59 6.00 4.92
N ALA A 117 10.92 6.99 4.08
CA ALA A 117 10.21 7.31 2.85
C ALA A 117 11.08 8.16 1.92
N TYR A 118 10.93 7.95 0.63
CA TYR A 118 11.37 8.85 -0.43
C TYR A 118 10.19 9.73 -0.83
N ILE A 119 10.42 11.05 -1.00
CA ILE A 119 9.36 12.02 -1.26
C ILE A 119 9.61 12.65 -2.63
N TRP A 120 8.67 12.43 -3.53
CA TRP A 120 8.74 12.75 -4.93
C TRP A 120 7.76 13.83 -5.34
N ALA A 121 8.11 14.63 -6.33
CA ALA A 121 7.19 15.49 -7.07
C ALA A 121 7.15 15.05 -8.54
N ARG A 122 5.98 15.06 -9.15
CA ARG A 122 5.87 14.96 -10.61
C ARG A 122 6.41 16.23 -11.24
N THR A 123 6.93 16.15 -12.45
CA THR A 123 7.50 17.27 -13.14
C THR A 123 6.87 17.50 -14.50
N VAL A 124 6.86 18.76 -14.95
CA VAL A 124 6.47 19.12 -16.31
C VAL A 124 7.40 20.21 -16.83
N ARG A 125 7.73 20.22 -18.12
CA ARG A 125 8.49 21.31 -18.73
C ARG A 125 7.62 22.54 -18.92
N CYS A 126 8.14 23.70 -18.52
CA CYS A 126 7.49 24.97 -18.78
C CYS A 126 7.54 25.28 -20.29
N PRO A 127 6.40 25.51 -20.97
CA PRO A 127 6.37 25.78 -22.40
C PRO A 127 7.05 27.09 -22.78
N SER A 128 7.22 28.02 -21.82
CA SER A 128 7.79 29.36 -22.08
C SER A 128 9.29 29.47 -21.82
N CYS A 129 9.84 28.69 -20.87
CA CYS A 129 11.26 28.84 -20.51
C CYS A 129 12.01 27.51 -20.37
N ASN A 130 11.36 26.41 -20.66
CA ASN A 130 11.89 25.03 -20.63
C ASN A 130 12.34 24.52 -19.26
N LEU A 131 12.10 25.27 -18.15
CA LEU A 131 12.38 24.77 -16.81
C LEU A 131 11.57 23.50 -16.53
N ILE A 132 12.21 22.46 -15.98
CA ILE A 132 11.54 21.31 -15.39
C ILE A 132 10.94 21.76 -14.06
N VAL A 133 9.62 21.88 -14.02
CA VAL A 133 8.87 22.41 -12.86
C VAL A 133 8.37 21.25 -12.01
N PRO A 134 8.87 21.09 -10.78
CA PRO A 134 8.31 20.12 -9.86
C PRO A 134 6.92 20.58 -9.38
N LEU A 135 5.94 19.69 -9.48
CA LEU A 135 4.54 19.96 -9.19
C LEU A 135 4.23 19.53 -7.76
N SER A 136 4.04 20.49 -6.87
CA SER A 136 3.60 20.23 -5.51
C SER A 136 2.59 21.28 -5.05
N PRO A 137 1.51 20.87 -4.36
CA PRO A 137 0.52 21.82 -3.82
C PRO A 137 1.03 22.59 -2.60
N ASN A 138 2.06 22.11 -1.95
CA ASN A 138 2.76 22.74 -0.83
C ASN A 138 4.12 22.08 -0.61
N TRP A 139 4.99 22.70 0.18
CA TRP A 139 6.36 22.24 0.42
C TRP A 139 6.64 21.78 1.84
N TRP A 140 5.59 21.46 2.61
CA TRP A 140 5.75 20.98 3.97
C TRP A 140 6.28 19.54 4.03
N LEU A 141 7.33 19.34 4.84
CA LEU A 141 7.82 18.04 5.27
C LEU A 141 7.37 17.72 6.70
N SER A 142 7.25 18.73 7.56
CA SER A 142 6.76 18.59 8.93
C SER A 142 5.79 19.70 9.31
N ARG A 143 4.58 19.29 9.76
CA ARG A 143 3.53 20.20 10.28
C ARG A 143 3.09 19.84 11.71
N GLN A 144 3.85 19.02 12.43
CA GLN A 144 3.43 18.58 13.76
C GLN A 144 3.36 19.77 14.72
N LYS A 145 2.17 20.01 15.27
CA LYS A 145 1.91 21.11 16.24
C LYS A 145 2.74 20.99 17.54
N SER A 146 3.11 19.75 17.90
CA SER A 146 3.91 19.45 19.09
C SER A 146 5.41 19.72 18.94
N LYS A 147 5.89 19.95 17.72
CA LYS A 147 7.32 20.22 17.45
C LYS A 147 7.57 21.70 17.25
N LYS A 148 8.67 22.19 17.84
CA LYS A 148 9.14 23.58 17.66
C LYS A 148 9.62 23.83 16.21
N GLU A 149 10.17 22.81 15.55
CA GLU A 149 10.69 22.89 14.18
C GLU A 149 9.60 22.59 13.15
N ARG A 150 9.48 23.46 12.18
CA ARG A 150 8.54 23.36 11.05
C ARG A 150 9.34 23.20 9.77
N ILE A 151 9.58 21.96 9.36
CA ILE A 151 10.48 21.64 8.25
C ILE A 151 9.72 21.75 6.91
N ALA A 152 10.34 22.45 5.97
CA ALA A 152 9.82 22.62 4.62
C ALA A 152 10.95 22.51 3.57
N VAL A 153 10.56 22.41 2.32
CA VAL A 153 11.47 22.47 1.16
C VAL A 153 11.31 23.80 0.47
N ARG A 154 12.44 24.43 0.13
CA ARG A 154 12.51 25.62 -0.72
C ARG A 154 13.12 25.27 -2.07
N LEU A 155 12.47 25.70 -3.15
CA LEU A 155 13.02 25.55 -4.50
C LEU A 155 14.17 26.54 -4.72
N LYS A 156 15.26 26.04 -5.30
CA LYS A 156 16.35 26.84 -5.88
C LYS A 156 16.25 26.75 -7.38
N VAL A 157 15.81 27.83 -8.00
CA VAL A 157 15.54 27.90 -9.43
C VAL A 157 16.77 28.47 -10.14
N PRO A 158 17.37 27.75 -11.10
CA PRO A 158 18.51 28.28 -11.86
C PRO A 158 18.10 29.41 -12.78
N HIS A 159 18.99 30.40 -13.00
CA HIS A 159 18.79 31.44 -14.01
C HIS A 159 18.75 30.82 -15.40
N ARG A 160 18.11 31.54 -16.37
CA ARG A 160 18.11 31.11 -17.76
C ARG A 160 19.56 30.95 -18.26
N GLY A 161 19.82 29.84 -18.96
CA GLY A 161 21.16 29.49 -19.46
C GLY A 161 22.09 28.81 -18.46
N ARG A 162 21.64 28.59 -17.20
CA ARG A 162 22.41 27.87 -16.17
C ARG A 162 21.80 26.51 -15.77
N GLY A 163 21.03 25.92 -16.66
CA GLY A 163 20.35 24.65 -16.48
C GLY A 163 18.83 24.80 -16.46
N ASP A 164 18.14 23.66 -16.61
CA ASP A 164 16.68 23.60 -16.74
C ASP A 164 16.02 22.81 -15.62
N GLU A 165 16.76 22.41 -14.57
CA GLU A 165 16.24 21.66 -13.45
C GLU A 165 16.32 22.47 -12.15
N ALA A 166 15.21 22.55 -11.41
CA ALA A 166 15.18 23.15 -10.09
C ALA A 166 15.82 22.19 -9.06
N THR A 167 16.60 22.75 -8.13
CA THR A 167 17.14 22.03 -6.99
C THR A 167 16.40 22.42 -5.71
N PHE A 168 16.71 21.74 -4.62
CA PHE A 168 15.95 21.85 -3.36
C PHE A 168 16.86 22.20 -2.18
N GLU A 169 16.29 22.82 -1.17
CA GLU A 169 16.91 23.08 0.12
C GLU A 169 15.90 22.78 1.23
N ILE A 170 16.32 22.06 2.25
CA ILE A 170 15.49 21.81 3.43
C ILE A 170 15.75 22.93 4.44
N ILE A 171 14.68 23.55 4.89
CA ILE A 171 14.72 24.70 5.81
C ILE A 171 13.79 24.51 6.98
N ASP A 172 14.08 25.18 8.08
CA ASP A 172 13.14 25.43 9.16
C ASP A 172 12.30 26.66 8.82
N ALA A 173 11.05 26.46 8.42
CA ALA A 173 10.17 27.56 7.99
C ALA A 173 9.92 28.59 9.09
N ALA A 174 10.08 28.25 10.36
CA ALA A 174 9.97 29.20 11.47
C ALA A 174 11.11 30.25 11.46
N LYS A 175 12.26 29.91 10.89
CA LYS A 175 13.42 30.82 10.76
C LYS A 175 13.40 31.64 9.44
N HIS A 176 12.44 31.37 8.56
CA HIS A 176 12.30 32.02 7.25
C HIS A 176 10.90 32.59 7.03
N PRO A 177 10.50 33.65 7.75
CA PRO A 177 9.14 34.18 7.73
C PRO A 177 8.65 34.72 6.38
N SER A 178 9.57 35.05 5.48
CA SER A 178 9.25 35.49 4.11
C SER A 178 8.94 34.35 3.15
N PHE A 179 9.10 33.08 3.56
CA PHE A 179 8.80 31.91 2.75
C PHE A 179 7.54 31.23 3.29
N ASP A 180 6.48 31.17 2.47
CA ASP A 180 5.28 30.41 2.80
C ASP A 180 5.31 29.02 2.13
N PRO A 181 5.53 27.94 2.90
CA PRO A 181 5.48 26.58 2.35
C PRO A 181 4.10 26.13 1.85
N ASN A 182 3.02 26.87 2.10
CA ASN A 182 1.70 26.59 1.52
C ASN A 182 1.62 27.03 0.06
N GLU A 183 2.51 27.94 -0.39
CA GLU A 183 2.61 28.34 -1.78
C GLU A 183 3.33 27.27 -2.60
N GLY A 184 2.56 26.32 -3.13
CA GLY A 184 3.05 25.29 -4.04
C GLY A 184 3.19 25.80 -5.47
N THR A 185 3.74 24.96 -6.32
CA THR A 185 3.84 25.23 -7.76
C THR A 185 2.58 24.88 -8.54
N ILE A 186 1.63 24.16 -7.94
CA ILE A 186 0.39 23.75 -8.59
C ILE A 186 -0.82 23.90 -7.68
N ALA A 187 -1.89 24.47 -8.22
CA ALA A 187 -3.18 24.59 -7.56
C ALA A 187 -4.31 24.39 -8.58
N LYS A 188 -5.36 23.63 -8.24
CA LYS A 188 -6.54 23.41 -9.07
C LYS A 188 -6.22 22.99 -10.52
N GLY A 189 -5.18 22.15 -10.70
CA GLY A 189 -4.74 21.65 -12.00
C GLY A 189 -3.86 22.62 -12.81
N LYS A 190 -3.66 23.86 -12.40
CA LYS A 190 -2.80 24.84 -13.06
C LYS A 190 -1.51 25.00 -12.29
N ALA A 191 -0.36 25.00 -13.00
CA ALA A 191 0.93 25.27 -12.38
C ALA A 191 1.44 26.67 -12.71
N SER A 192 2.27 27.21 -11.82
CA SER A 192 3.03 28.44 -12.04
C SER A 192 4.52 28.11 -12.15
N CYS A 193 5.15 28.58 -13.22
CA CYS A 193 6.58 28.38 -13.39
C CYS A 193 7.38 29.31 -12.45
N PRO A 194 8.21 28.76 -11.53
CA PRO A 194 8.93 29.58 -10.57
C PRO A 194 10.08 30.40 -11.19
N ARG A 195 10.45 30.16 -12.48
CA ARG A 195 11.49 30.91 -13.20
C ARG A 195 10.93 32.14 -13.96
N CYS A 196 9.80 31.97 -14.64
CA CYS A 196 9.27 33.01 -15.54
C CYS A 196 7.84 33.44 -15.18
N SER A 197 7.28 32.92 -14.09
CA SER A 197 5.93 33.22 -13.58
C SER A 197 4.79 32.89 -14.57
N ASN A 198 5.11 32.23 -15.71
CA ASN A 198 4.09 31.83 -16.67
C ASN A 198 3.16 30.76 -16.09
N THR A 199 1.88 30.86 -16.38
CA THR A 199 0.87 29.83 -16.00
C THR A 199 0.94 28.66 -16.96
N ILE A 200 1.20 27.48 -16.43
CA ILE A 200 1.15 26.21 -17.16
C ILE A 200 -0.25 25.65 -17.00
N ARG A 201 -1.01 25.58 -18.08
CA ARG A 201 -2.43 25.23 -18.07
C ARG A 201 -2.65 23.74 -17.85
N ASP A 202 -3.80 23.38 -17.29
CA ASP A 202 -4.21 22.01 -17.00
C ASP A 202 -4.26 21.13 -18.26
N ASP A 203 -4.76 21.66 -19.39
CA ASP A 203 -4.79 20.96 -20.67
C ASP A 203 -3.39 20.59 -21.17
N TYR A 204 -2.43 21.50 -21.05
CA TYR A 204 -1.02 21.24 -21.38
C TYR A 204 -0.44 20.14 -20.47
N ILE A 205 -0.64 20.25 -19.15
CA ILE A 205 -0.13 19.24 -18.19
C ILE A 205 -0.71 17.85 -18.50
N LYS A 206 -2.00 17.76 -18.81
CA LYS A 206 -2.64 16.51 -19.22
C LYS A 206 -2.06 15.94 -20.50
N THR A 207 -1.82 16.80 -21.49
CA THR A 207 -1.21 16.40 -22.76
C THR A 207 0.20 15.84 -22.54
N GLU A 208 1.04 16.54 -21.77
CA GLU A 208 2.39 16.08 -21.42
C GLU A 208 2.36 14.71 -20.70
N ALA A 209 1.45 14.56 -19.75
CA ALA A 209 1.27 13.31 -19.00
C ALA A 209 0.81 12.14 -19.90
N GLN A 210 -0.18 12.37 -20.77
CA GLN A 210 -0.71 11.34 -21.68
C GLN A 210 0.30 10.93 -22.75
N GLN A 211 1.20 11.83 -23.13
CA GLN A 211 2.29 11.57 -24.07
C GLN A 211 3.56 11.00 -23.39
N GLY A 212 3.50 10.72 -22.08
CA GLY A 212 4.62 10.15 -21.33
C GLY A 212 5.78 11.13 -21.08
N ARG A 213 5.56 12.45 -21.20
CA ARG A 213 6.57 13.46 -20.95
C ARG A 213 6.51 14.10 -19.55
N MET A 214 5.59 13.64 -18.71
CA MET A 214 5.59 13.92 -17.29
C MET A 214 6.56 12.94 -16.60
N ASP A 215 7.49 13.46 -15.81
CA ASP A 215 8.51 12.71 -15.10
C ASP A 215 8.39 12.94 -13.59
N HIS A 216 9.39 12.51 -12.83
CA HIS A 216 9.41 12.56 -11.39
C HIS A 216 10.76 13.07 -10.87
N GLN A 217 10.75 13.90 -9.82
CA GLN A 217 11.96 14.38 -9.17
C GLN A 217 11.92 14.03 -7.67
N LEU A 218 12.94 13.33 -7.18
CA LEU A 218 13.14 13.04 -5.77
C LEU A 218 13.63 14.31 -5.08
N TYR A 219 12.87 14.84 -4.11
CA TYR A 219 13.22 16.12 -3.51
C TYR A 219 13.52 16.06 -2.02
N ALA A 220 13.12 15.01 -1.31
CA ALA A 220 13.45 14.83 0.09
C ALA A 220 13.36 13.35 0.49
N LEU A 221 14.10 12.99 1.52
CA LEU A 221 13.98 11.72 2.22
C LEU A 221 13.54 11.96 3.67
N PHE A 222 12.60 11.17 4.13
CA PHE A 222 12.30 11.03 5.55
C PHE A 222 13.12 9.88 6.12
N ILE A 223 13.93 10.17 7.13
CA ILE A 223 14.93 9.25 7.64
C ILE A 223 14.85 9.12 9.16
N LYS A 224 15.38 8.01 9.66
CA LYS A 224 15.72 7.79 11.07
C LYS A 224 17.23 7.73 11.17
N ARG A 225 17.85 8.70 11.83
CA ARG A 225 19.30 8.85 11.96
C ARG A 225 19.76 8.58 13.39
N LYS A 226 20.89 7.88 13.52
CA LYS A 226 21.53 7.63 14.80
C LYS A 226 22.23 8.91 15.30
N THR A 227 21.83 9.40 16.46
CA THR A 227 22.39 10.62 17.09
C THR A 227 23.15 10.33 18.38
N GLY A 228 23.24 9.06 18.78
CA GLY A 228 24.00 8.58 19.95
C GLY A 228 24.03 7.06 19.97
N ALA A 229 24.67 6.47 20.97
CA ALA A 229 24.88 5.01 21.06
C ALA A 229 23.56 4.21 20.92
N LYS A 230 22.49 4.71 21.56
CA LYS A 230 21.14 4.10 21.51
C LYS A 230 20.05 5.08 21.04
N LYS A 231 20.42 6.33 20.67
CA LYS A 231 19.44 7.37 20.32
C LYS A 231 19.29 7.47 18.80
N TRP A 232 18.04 7.42 18.35
CA TRP A 232 17.65 7.58 16.96
C TRP A 232 16.64 8.71 16.84
N GLU A 233 16.80 9.59 15.86
CA GLU A 233 15.91 10.73 15.60
C GLU A 233 15.34 10.67 14.19
N LYS A 234 14.08 11.02 14.06
CA LYS A 234 13.43 11.17 12.75
C LYS A 234 13.68 12.58 12.24
N THR A 235 14.17 12.71 11.03
CA THR A 235 14.48 13.97 10.36
C THR A 235 14.33 13.87 8.86
N PHE A 236 14.67 14.93 8.14
CA PHE A 236 14.64 14.98 6.68
C PHE A 236 16.00 15.37 6.14
N ARG A 237 16.34 14.89 4.95
CA ARG A 237 17.49 15.34 4.16
C ARG A 237 17.20 15.29 2.66
N LEU A 238 18.05 15.92 1.89
CA LEU A 238 18.06 15.79 0.42
C LEU A 238 18.60 14.41 0.01
N PRO A 239 18.26 13.92 -1.21
CA PRO A 239 18.85 12.70 -1.75
C PRO A 239 20.37 12.90 -1.96
N THR A 240 21.11 11.82 -1.81
CA THR A 240 22.52 11.74 -2.20
C THR A 240 22.64 11.42 -3.69
N LYS A 241 23.83 11.63 -4.26
CA LYS A 241 24.11 11.27 -5.65
C LYS A 241 23.93 9.76 -5.88
N GLU A 242 24.38 8.94 -4.93
CA GLU A 242 24.24 7.49 -4.98
C GLU A 242 22.77 7.04 -5.02
N GLU A 243 21.89 7.69 -4.28
CA GLU A 243 20.44 7.38 -4.28
C GLU A 243 19.76 7.77 -5.60
N LEU A 244 20.21 8.87 -6.22
CA LEU A 244 19.73 9.28 -7.54
C LEU A 244 20.22 8.29 -8.62
N GLU A 245 21.51 7.95 -8.61
CA GLU A 245 22.09 6.96 -9.53
C GLU A 245 21.45 5.58 -9.39
N ALA A 246 21.12 5.16 -8.17
CA ALA A 246 20.41 3.90 -7.91
C ALA A 246 18.99 3.91 -8.50
N TYR A 247 18.30 5.05 -8.45
CA TYR A 247 17.00 5.20 -9.12
C TYR A 247 17.13 5.15 -10.64
N GLU A 248 18.12 5.85 -11.22
CA GLU A 248 18.37 5.84 -12.67
C GLU A 248 18.69 4.42 -13.18
N LYS A 249 19.44 3.64 -12.40
CA LYS A 249 19.66 2.20 -12.69
C LYS A 249 18.35 1.43 -12.76
N ALA A 250 17.43 1.66 -11.82
CA ALA A 250 16.13 1.01 -11.83
C ALA A 250 15.31 1.41 -13.07
N VAL A 251 15.37 2.68 -13.48
CA VAL A 251 14.72 3.17 -14.72
C VAL A 251 15.24 2.40 -15.93
N LEU A 252 16.57 2.38 -16.11
CA LEU A 252 17.20 1.71 -17.25
C LEU A 252 16.86 0.21 -17.30
N LEU A 253 16.88 -0.46 -16.15
CA LEU A 253 16.59 -1.89 -16.06
C LEU A 253 15.14 -2.21 -16.42
N VAL A 254 14.19 -1.40 -15.94
CA VAL A 254 12.76 -1.57 -16.26
C VAL A 254 12.47 -1.25 -17.72
N GLU A 255 13.13 -0.24 -18.31
CA GLU A 255 12.99 0.08 -19.75
C GLU A 255 13.54 -1.02 -20.64
N GLN A 256 14.68 -1.59 -20.30
CA GLN A 256 15.28 -2.72 -21.03
C GLN A 256 14.47 -4.01 -20.89
N GLY A 257 13.77 -4.17 -19.75
CA GLY A 257 13.01 -5.39 -19.45
C GLY A 257 13.89 -6.62 -19.21
N ASP A 258 15.16 -6.44 -18.87
CA ASP A 258 16.14 -7.51 -18.66
C ASP A 258 16.37 -7.76 -17.16
N PHE A 259 15.34 -8.21 -16.46
CA PHE A 259 15.39 -8.57 -15.05
C PHE A 259 14.44 -9.72 -14.70
N GLN A 260 14.68 -10.37 -13.57
CA GLN A 260 13.87 -11.51 -13.12
C GLN A 260 12.40 -11.08 -12.90
N GLY A 261 11.48 -11.76 -13.60
CA GLY A 261 10.06 -11.46 -13.48
C GLY A 261 9.56 -10.30 -14.34
N ALA A 262 10.37 -9.78 -15.27
CA ALA A 262 9.94 -8.69 -16.18
C ALA A 262 8.66 -9.02 -16.97
N GLU A 263 8.40 -10.31 -17.23
CA GLU A 263 7.19 -10.82 -17.83
C GLU A 263 5.94 -10.65 -16.97
N LEU A 264 6.11 -10.42 -15.67
CA LEU A 264 5.02 -10.22 -14.67
C LEU A 264 4.56 -8.78 -14.59
N ILE A 265 5.20 -7.85 -15.31
CA ILE A 265 4.79 -6.44 -15.32
C ILE A 265 3.35 -6.33 -15.86
N PRO A 266 2.40 -5.76 -15.10
CA PRO A 266 1.02 -5.63 -15.53
C PRO A 266 0.91 -4.55 -16.62
N ARG A 267 0.63 -4.95 -17.85
CA ARG A 267 0.54 -4.08 -19.03
C ARG A 267 -0.89 -3.79 -19.47
N GLU A 268 -1.88 -4.27 -18.70
CA GLU A 268 -3.30 -4.10 -19.02
C GLU A 268 -3.70 -2.64 -18.88
N GLN A 269 -4.55 -2.21 -19.81
CA GLN A 269 -5.13 -0.87 -19.79
C GLN A 269 -6.09 -0.72 -18.61
N ARG A 270 -6.01 0.41 -17.94
CA ARG A 270 -6.93 0.77 -16.87
C ARG A 270 -8.22 1.35 -17.44
N TYR A 271 -9.34 0.90 -16.89
CA TYR A 271 -10.63 1.52 -17.19
C TYR A 271 -10.75 2.87 -16.46
N LYS A 272 -11.17 3.91 -17.18
CA LYS A 272 -11.43 5.22 -16.59
C LYS A 272 -12.77 5.20 -15.86
N GLY A 273 -12.75 4.99 -14.55
CA GLY A 273 -13.92 5.19 -13.70
C GLY A 273 -14.28 6.70 -13.55
N PRO A 274 -15.53 7.03 -13.20
CA PRO A 274 -15.98 8.42 -13.04
C PRO A 274 -15.16 9.24 -12.05
N ALA A 275 -14.65 8.63 -10.98
CA ALA A 275 -13.85 9.26 -9.93
C ALA A 275 -12.34 9.18 -10.17
N ASP A 276 -11.85 8.35 -11.11
CA ASP A 276 -10.42 8.12 -11.35
C ASP A 276 -9.81 9.23 -12.20
N ARG A 277 -9.19 10.18 -11.52
CA ARG A 277 -8.45 11.28 -12.17
C ARG A 277 -7.06 10.87 -12.65
N SER A 278 -6.50 9.76 -12.17
CA SER A 278 -5.12 9.37 -12.47
C SER A 278 -4.93 9.04 -13.95
N VAL A 279 -5.95 8.47 -14.60
CA VAL A 279 -5.93 8.12 -16.03
C VAL A 279 -5.74 9.35 -16.92
N VAL A 280 -6.35 10.50 -16.60
CA VAL A 280 -6.19 11.74 -17.40
C VAL A 280 -4.82 12.37 -17.24
N TYR A 281 -4.09 12.01 -16.18
CA TYR A 281 -2.71 12.41 -15.94
C TYR A 281 -1.71 11.25 -16.21
N GLY A 282 -2.00 10.43 -17.24
CA GLY A 282 -1.05 9.50 -17.83
C GLY A 282 -0.98 8.09 -17.19
N VAL A 283 -1.72 7.82 -16.11
CA VAL A 283 -1.75 6.47 -15.49
C VAL A 283 -2.75 5.58 -16.24
N THR A 284 -2.50 5.34 -17.52
CA THR A 284 -3.40 4.65 -18.45
C THR A 284 -3.32 3.12 -18.40
N HIS A 285 -2.25 2.58 -17.83
CA HIS A 285 -2.00 1.14 -17.66
C HIS A 285 -1.59 0.88 -16.21
N TRP A 286 -1.73 -0.35 -15.74
CA TRP A 286 -1.43 -0.68 -14.34
C TRP A 286 0.03 -0.45 -13.97
N ASN A 287 0.97 -0.80 -14.85
CA ASN A 287 2.39 -0.52 -14.63
C ASN A 287 2.71 0.98 -14.48
N LYS A 288 1.88 1.86 -15.06
CA LYS A 288 2.04 3.32 -14.93
C LYS A 288 1.58 3.86 -13.57
N ALA A 289 1.02 3.02 -12.70
CA ALA A 289 0.69 3.39 -11.32
C ALA A 289 1.91 3.39 -10.39
N PHE A 290 3.08 3.04 -10.90
CA PHE A 290 4.34 2.93 -10.15
C PHE A 290 5.44 3.71 -10.85
N ASN A 291 6.41 4.24 -10.09
CA ASN A 291 7.68 4.65 -10.67
C ASN A 291 8.53 3.40 -10.99
N ALA A 292 9.64 3.57 -11.69
CA ALA A 292 10.44 2.45 -12.14
C ALA A 292 10.95 1.57 -10.99
N ARG A 293 11.43 2.19 -9.89
CA ARG A 293 11.94 1.45 -8.74
C ARG A 293 10.83 0.73 -7.98
N GLN A 294 9.67 1.35 -7.80
CA GLN A 294 8.49 0.68 -7.23
C GLN A 294 8.05 -0.51 -8.09
N LEU A 295 7.95 -0.30 -9.40
CA LEU A 295 7.56 -1.37 -10.35
C LEU A 295 8.53 -2.54 -10.29
N LEU A 296 9.84 -2.28 -10.36
CA LEU A 296 10.89 -3.28 -10.21
C LEU A 296 10.73 -4.04 -8.89
N THR A 297 10.58 -3.31 -7.79
CA THR A 297 10.47 -3.88 -6.44
C THR A 297 9.29 -4.86 -6.35
N HIS A 298 8.09 -4.41 -6.70
CA HIS A 298 6.89 -5.26 -6.62
C HIS A 298 6.96 -6.46 -7.56
N THR A 299 7.55 -6.28 -8.73
CA THR A 299 7.73 -7.39 -9.69
C THR A 299 8.71 -8.44 -9.17
N ILE A 300 9.81 -8.04 -8.54
CA ILE A 300 10.77 -8.96 -7.92
C ILE A 300 10.13 -9.71 -6.74
N TYR A 301 9.35 -9.04 -5.87
CA TYR A 301 8.63 -9.72 -4.80
C TYR A 301 7.61 -10.72 -5.35
N LEU A 302 6.84 -10.36 -6.38
CA LEU A 302 5.91 -11.28 -7.05
C LEU A 302 6.64 -12.48 -7.65
N HIS A 303 7.80 -12.26 -8.29
CA HIS A 303 8.64 -13.34 -8.83
C HIS A 303 9.00 -14.35 -7.73
N TYR A 304 9.48 -13.89 -6.56
CA TYR A 304 9.84 -14.79 -5.45
C TYR A 304 8.62 -15.42 -4.76
N ILE A 305 7.46 -14.75 -4.72
CA ILE A 305 6.20 -15.36 -4.29
C ILE A 305 5.81 -16.51 -5.21
N LEU A 306 5.91 -16.35 -6.53
CA LEU A 306 5.63 -17.41 -7.50
C LEU A 306 6.64 -18.56 -7.41
N HIS A 307 7.89 -18.26 -7.06
CA HIS A 307 8.89 -19.28 -6.80
C HIS A 307 8.57 -20.06 -5.51
N ALA A 308 8.25 -19.37 -4.43
CA ALA A 308 7.78 -19.98 -3.17
C ALA A 308 6.54 -20.83 -3.37
N LYS A 309 5.55 -20.36 -4.16
CA LYS A 309 4.34 -21.10 -4.51
C LYS A 309 4.64 -22.50 -5.04
N ARG A 310 5.64 -22.66 -5.92
CA ARG A 310 6.00 -23.98 -6.47
C ARG A 310 6.48 -24.92 -5.37
N GLN A 311 7.27 -24.42 -4.43
CA GLN A 311 7.80 -25.21 -3.31
C GLN A 311 6.68 -25.52 -2.29
N ILE A 312 5.87 -24.54 -1.94
CA ILE A 312 4.72 -24.70 -1.03
C ILE A 312 3.77 -25.77 -1.54
N LEU A 313 3.39 -25.73 -2.83
CA LEU A 313 2.47 -26.71 -3.39
C LEU A 313 3.08 -28.12 -3.45
N LYS A 314 4.40 -28.23 -3.57
CA LYS A 314 5.10 -29.52 -3.47
C LYS A 314 5.13 -30.05 -2.01
N GLU A 315 5.37 -29.15 -1.04
CA GLU A 315 5.47 -29.49 0.40
C GLU A 315 4.11 -29.87 0.99
N TYR A 316 3.04 -29.17 0.63
CA TYR A 316 1.72 -29.29 1.25
C TYR A 316 0.66 -30.06 0.41
N GLY A 317 1.08 -30.99 -0.45
CA GLY A 317 0.16 -31.90 -1.12
C GLY A 317 -0.29 -31.48 -2.52
N GLY A 318 0.49 -30.66 -3.22
CA GLY A 318 0.24 -30.30 -4.61
C GLY A 318 -0.87 -29.27 -4.83
N ARG A 319 -1.42 -29.22 -6.06
CA ARG A 319 -2.38 -28.17 -6.46
C ARG A 319 -3.68 -28.16 -5.67
N ASP A 320 -4.09 -29.30 -5.14
CA ASP A 320 -5.36 -29.47 -4.40
C ASP A 320 -5.19 -29.32 -2.89
N GLY A 321 -3.98 -29.12 -2.41
CA GLY A 321 -3.69 -28.91 -0.99
C GLY A 321 -4.22 -27.56 -0.48
N ASP A 322 -5.29 -27.57 0.28
CA ASP A 322 -5.90 -26.34 0.83
C ASP A 322 -4.95 -25.55 1.72
N ARG A 323 -4.05 -26.24 2.43
CA ARG A 323 -3.05 -25.58 3.29
C ARG A 323 -2.05 -24.77 2.47
N GLY A 324 -1.54 -25.33 1.37
CA GLY A 324 -0.67 -24.61 0.46
C GLY A 324 -1.36 -23.40 -0.19
N LYS A 325 -2.62 -23.55 -0.60
CA LYS A 325 -3.45 -22.45 -1.12
C LYS A 325 -3.62 -21.33 -0.09
N ALA A 326 -3.85 -21.69 1.17
CA ALA A 326 -3.99 -20.72 2.26
C ALA A 326 -2.71 -19.91 2.47
N ILE A 327 -1.54 -20.57 2.57
CA ILE A 327 -0.24 -19.88 2.70
C ILE A 327 -0.06 -18.88 1.54
N ILE A 328 -0.23 -19.34 0.30
CA ILE A 328 -0.07 -18.51 -0.89
C ILE A 328 -1.02 -17.31 -0.87
N THR A 329 -2.26 -17.49 -0.43
CA THR A 329 -3.24 -16.40 -0.31
C THR A 329 -2.73 -15.30 0.62
N TYR A 330 -2.22 -15.64 1.80
CA TYR A 330 -1.69 -14.64 2.72
C TYR A 330 -0.39 -13.99 2.23
N LEU A 331 0.48 -14.72 1.52
CA LEU A 331 1.66 -14.15 0.88
C LEU A 331 1.29 -13.11 -0.19
N LEU A 332 0.21 -13.33 -0.93
CA LEU A 332 -0.32 -12.34 -1.87
C LEU A 332 -0.92 -11.14 -1.15
N PHE A 333 -1.62 -11.31 -0.02
CA PHE A 333 -2.10 -10.19 0.80
C PHE A 333 -0.95 -9.35 1.38
N ILE A 334 0.20 -9.96 1.67
CA ILE A 334 1.40 -9.24 2.06
C ILE A 334 1.87 -8.34 0.91
N LEU A 335 1.91 -8.85 -0.32
CA LEU A 335 2.24 -8.06 -1.50
C LEU A 335 1.22 -6.93 -1.74
N ASP A 336 -0.09 -7.23 -1.64
CA ASP A 336 -1.15 -6.22 -1.78
C ASP A 336 -1.00 -5.09 -0.74
N LYS A 337 -0.60 -5.44 0.47
CA LYS A 337 -0.29 -4.47 1.53
C LYS A 337 0.87 -3.55 1.13
N CYS A 338 1.92 -4.10 0.52
CA CYS A 338 3.03 -3.31 -0.02
C CYS A 338 2.57 -2.41 -1.17
N LEU A 339 1.85 -2.95 -2.17
CA LEU A 339 1.29 -2.20 -3.30
C LEU A 339 0.43 -1.01 -2.84
N ALA A 340 -0.39 -1.21 -1.81
CA ALA A 340 -1.26 -0.16 -1.27
C ALA A 340 -0.48 1.01 -0.64
N HIS A 341 0.76 0.79 -0.19
CA HIS A 341 1.58 1.81 0.49
C HIS A 341 2.77 2.29 -0.35
N ASP A 342 2.96 1.74 -1.55
CA ASP A 342 4.10 2.05 -2.41
C ASP A 342 3.69 2.11 -3.88
N ALA A 343 3.06 3.21 -4.27
CA ALA A 343 2.57 3.52 -5.61
C ALA A 343 2.59 5.03 -5.86
N LEU A 344 2.45 5.47 -7.10
CA LEU A 344 2.35 6.89 -7.49
C LEU A 344 1.09 7.60 -6.96
N LEU A 345 0.16 6.86 -6.40
CA LEU A 345 -1.10 7.37 -5.86
C LEU A 345 -1.08 7.50 -4.33
N THR A 346 0.02 7.15 -3.68
CA THR A 346 0.26 7.40 -2.25
C THR A 346 0.50 8.88 -2.00
N ARG A 347 0.59 9.26 -0.75
CA ARG A 347 1.06 10.60 -0.35
C ARG A 347 1.88 10.54 0.93
N PHE A 348 2.84 11.43 1.08
CA PHE A 348 3.48 11.65 2.37
C PHE A 348 2.61 12.59 3.22
N ALA A 349 2.34 12.23 4.47
CA ALA A 349 1.56 13.04 5.42
C ALA A 349 2.48 13.76 6.41
N PRO A 350 2.71 15.09 6.25
CA PRO A 350 3.64 15.87 7.08
C PRO A 350 3.24 15.99 8.55
N ASP A 351 1.96 15.82 8.84
CA ASP A 351 1.37 15.84 10.19
C ASP A 351 1.55 14.53 10.95
N ARG A 352 1.66 13.41 10.21
CA ARG A 352 1.70 12.05 10.75
C ARG A 352 3.04 11.33 10.53
N TYR A 353 3.95 11.91 9.77
CA TYR A 353 5.26 11.33 9.42
C TYR A 353 5.17 9.91 8.85
N LYS A 354 4.30 9.73 7.87
CA LYS A 354 4.13 8.43 7.20
C LYS A 354 3.68 8.56 5.75
N VAL A 355 3.98 7.57 4.98
CA VAL A 355 3.33 7.33 3.69
C VAL A 355 1.92 6.84 3.96
N VAL A 356 0.95 7.46 3.32
CA VAL A 356 -0.48 7.12 3.41
C VAL A 356 -0.84 6.29 2.20
N ASN A 357 -1.59 5.21 2.41
CA ASN A 357 -1.97 4.27 1.37
C ASN A 357 -2.89 4.88 0.31
N VAL A 358 -2.99 4.21 -0.83
CA VAL A 358 -3.80 4.64 -1.98
C VAL A 358 -5.30 4.66 -1.68
N PHE A 359 -5.76 3.92 -0.67
CA PHE A 359 -7.15 3.82 -0.24
C PHE A 359 -7.49 4.69 0.98
N ASP A 360 -6.67 5.71 1.31
CA ASP A 360 -7.00 6.73 2.34
C ASP A 360 -8.29 7.49 1.98
N ARG A 361 -8.66 7.48 0.71
CA ARG A 361 -9.96 7.86 0.15
C ARG A 361 -10.60 6.64 -0.51
N HIS A 362 -11.90 6.72 -0.77
CA HIS A 362 -12.64 5.65 -1.46
C HIS A 362 -12.45 5.65 -2.99
N ASP A 363 -11.51 6.44 -3.50
CA ASP A 363 -11.16 6.54 -4.92
C ASP A 363 -9.64 6.43 -5.11
N PHE A 364 -9.20 6.17 -6.34
CA PHE A 364 -7.79 6.29 -6.72
C PHE A 364 -7.42 7.78 -6.83
N GLY A 365 -7.07 8.37 -5.67
CA GLY A 365 -6.71 9.78 -5.59
C GLY A 365 -5.42 10.08 -6.35
N PHE A 366 -5.46 11.06 -7.27
CA PHE A 366 -4.25 11.56 -7.92
C PHE A 366 -3.50 12.53 -7.00
N SER A 367 -2.20 12.33 -6.85
CA SER A 367 -1.30 13.22 -6.09
C SER A 367 -0.20 13.79 -6.97
N TRP A 368 0.08 15.10 -6.82
CA TRP A 368 1.19 15.77 -7.50
C TRP A 368 2.54 15.44 -6.88
N SER A 369 2.56 15.30 -5.55
CA SER A 369 3.69 14.74 -4.82
C SER A 369 3.27 13.47 -4.10
N TYR A 370 4.14 12.48 -4.07
CA TYR A 370 3.85 11.17 -3.49
C TYR A 370 5.00 10.69 -2.59
N GLY A 371 4.69 9.69 -1.74
CA GLY A 371 5.67 9.01 -0.91
C GLY A 371 5.94 7.61 -1.44
N GLU A 372 7.21 7.23 -1.54
CA GLU A 372 7.64 5.88 -1.85
C GLU A 372 8.17 5.23 -0.57
N MET A 373 7.69 4.03 -0.25
CA MET A 373 8.13 3.27 0.90
C MET A 373 9.31 2.36 0.54
N PRO A 374 10.41 2.33 1.33
CA PRO A 374 11.51 1.41 1.07
C PRO A 374 11.11 -0.04 1.42
N ILE A 375 10.41 -0.70 0.51
CA ILE A 375 9.84 -2.05 0.72
C ILE A 375 10.90 -3.07 1.14
N PRO A 376 12.11 -3.15 0.52
CA PRO A 376 13.11 -4.14 0.92
C PRO A 376 13.66 -3.94 2.33
N ASP A 377 13.68 -2.70 2.84
CA ASP A 377 14.26 -2.39 4.14
C ASP A 377 13.28 -2.48 5.31
N LEU A 378 12.05 -2.05 5.09
CA LEU A 378 11.05 -1.93 6.16
C LEU A 378 9.67 -2.42 5.75
N GLY A 379 9.31 -2.26 4.47
CA GLY A 379 7.92 -2.37 4.05
C GLY A 379 7.41 -3.81 4.02
N PHE A 380 8.20 -4.74 3.51
CA PHE A 380 7.75 -6.12 3.37
C PHE A 380 7.67 -6.84 4.73
N GLU A 381 8.69 -6.68 5.59
CA GLU A 381 8.69 -7.23 6.94
C GLU A 381 7.50 -6.71 7.76
N TRP A 382 7.28 -5.38 7.72
CA TRP A 382 6.10 -4.78 8.33
C TRP A 382 4.79 -5.34 7.76
N ALA A 383 4.69 -5.59 6.46
CA ALA A 383 3.50 -6.16 5.84
C ALA A 383 3.26 -7.62 6.29
N VAL A 384 4.34 -8.42 6.44
CA VAL A 384 4.28 -9.77 7.03
C VAL A 384 3.70 -9.71 8.44
N GLU A 385 4.28 -8.86 9.31
CA GLU A 385 3.80 -8.68 10.68
C GLU A 385 2.31 -8.33 10.72
N GLN A 386 1.88 -7.36 9.92
CA GLN A 386 0.49 -6.89 9.89
C GLN A 386 -0.50 -7.98 9.43
N VAL A 387 -0.13 -8.76 8.41
CA VAL A 387 -1.00 -9.84 7.90
C VAL A 387 -1.05 -11.00 8.88
N VAL A 388 0.08 -11.36 9.48
CA VAL A 388 0.15 -12.42 10.49
C VAL A 388 -0.60 -12.04 11.77
N ASP A 389 -0.48 -10.80 12.23
CA ASP A 389 -1.23 -10.32 13.39
C ASP A 389 -2.73 -10.34 13.14
N ALA A 390 -3.17 -9.92 11.94
CA ALA A 390 -4.57 -10.00 11.54
C ALA A 390 -5.06 -11.46 11.51
N TYR A 391 -4.26 -12.39 10.95
CA TYR A 391 -4.57 -13.81 10.95
C TYR A 391 -4.71 -14.39 12.36
N LYS A 392 -3.73 -14.11 13.25
CA LYS A 392 -3.77 -14.53 14.66
C LYS A 392 -5.01 -13.97 15.37
N GLY A 393 -5.38 -12.72 15.07
CA GLY A 393 -6.61 -12.09 15.56
C GLY A 393 -7.87 -12.85 15.13
N LEU A 394 -7.96 -13.22 13.85
CA LEU A 394 -9.08 -14.03 13.33
C LEU A 394 -9.15 -15.40 13.97
N CYS A 395 -8.03 -16.08 14.15
CA CYS A 395 -7.98 -17.36 14.89
C CYS A 395 -8.52 -17.20 16.32
N GLY A 396 -8.20 -16.12 17.00
CA GLY A 396 -8.72 -15.82 18.34
C GLY A 396 -10.22 -15.57 18.35
N LEU A 397 -10.75 -14.84 17.36
CA LEU A 397 -12.19 -14.59 17.22
C LEU A 397 -13.01 -15.84 16.90
N LEU A 398 -12.41 -16.79 16.19
CA LEU A 398 -13.04 -18.04 15.75
C LEU A 398 -12.61 -19.24 16.59
N GLN A 399 -12.03 -19.01 17.76
CA GLN A 399 -11.62 -20.09 18.66
C GLN A 399 -12.80 -20.97 19.06
N GLY A 400 -12.66 -22.30 18.86
CA GLY A 400 -13.71 -23.26 19.16
C GLY A 400 -14.80 -23.41 18.09
N VAL A 401 -14.70 -22.68 16.99
CA VAL A 401 -15.56 -22.88 15.80
C VAL A 401 -15.03 -24.08 15.02
N ASP A 402 -15.90 -25.07 14.77
CA ASP A 402 -15.58 -26.21 13.92
C ASP A 402 -15.52 -25.77 12.44
N ALA A 403 -14.51 -26.24 11.71
CA ALA A 403 -14.33 -25.92 10.29
C ALA A 403 -15.51 -26.37 9.41
N SER A 404 -16.25 -27.42 9.82
CA SER A 404 -17.46 -27.89 9.13
C SER A 404 -18.65 -26.92 9.23
N ASN A 405 -18.56 -25.92 10.12
CA ASN A 405 -19.58 -24.88 10.26
C ASN A 405 -19.41 -23.73 9.25
N VAL A 406 -18.41 -23.80 8.41
CA VAL A 406 -18.07 -22.72 7.46
C VAL A 406 -18.03 -23.26 6.03
N GLN A 407 -18.81 -22.67 5.16
CA GLN A 407 -18.76 -22.92 3.73
C GLN A 407 -18.69 -21.58 2.97
N VAL A 408 -17.69 -21.42 2.10
CA VAL A 408 -17.59 -20.25 1.20
C VAL A 408 -17.82 -20.71 -0.24
N CYS A 409 -18.79 -20.07 -0.90
CA CYS A 409 -19.20 -20.40 -2.25
C CYS A 409 -18.97 -19.22 -3.20
N LEU A 410 -18.45 -19.49 -4.41
CA LEU A 410 -18.50 -18.58 -5.53
C LEU A 410 -19.81 -18.83 -6.29
N GLY A 411 -20.73 -17.89 -6.26
CA GLY A 411 -22.03 -18.07 -6.88
C GLY A 411 -22.85 -16.79 -6.92
N SER A 412 -23.94 -16.83 -7.68
CA SER A 412 -24.87 -15.71 -7.80
C SER A 412 -25.97 -15.81 -6.74
N SER A 413 -26.34 -14.69 -6.14
CA SER A 413 -27.51 -14.61 -5.25
C SER A 413 -28.85 -14.92 -5.95
N THR A 414 -28.85 -14.99 -7.27
CA THR A 414 -30.03 -15.38 -8.08
C THR A 414 -30.12 -16.90 -8.30
N ASP A 415 -29.05 -17.64 -7.95
CA ASP A 415 -29.00 -19.11 -7.99
C ASP A 415 -28.47 -19.61 -6.64
N LEU A 416 -29.37 -20.06 -5.79
CA LEU A 416 -29.07 -20.51 -4.42
C LEU A 416 -28.91 -22.03 -4.33
N SER A 417 -28.41 -22.68 -5.37
CA SER A 417 -28.23 -24.15 -5.43
C SER A 417 -26.94 -24.64 -4.76
N TYR A 418 -26.48 -24.02 -3.67
CA TYR A 418 -25.29 -24.42 -2.89
C TYR A 418 -25.60 -24.96 -1.52
#